data_14039a787feecd51abd1067194e5ede4
#
_entry.id   14039a787feecd51abd1067194e5ede4
#
_cell.length_a   1.000
_cell.length_b   1.000
_cell.length_c   1.000
_cell.angle_alpha   90.00
_cell.angle_beta   90.00
_cell.angle_gamma   90.00
#
_symmetry.space_group_name_H-M   'P 1'
#
loop_
_entity.id
_entity.type
_entity.pdbx_description
1 polymer ?
#
loop_
_entity_poly.entity_id
_entity_poly.type
_entity_poly.pdbx_seq_one_letter_code
_entity_poly.pdbx_strand_id
1 'polypeptide(L)'
;MGDMWTIKAALDWTVGYLERKGDENSRLSAEWLLSEACDMSRIQLYVSFDRPLSLEERDILRGYVTRRGKGEPLQYITGYAAFRHIQVKVRPGVLIPRPETEVLVSEALSLLPAAHRRVALDSTIDAWEGDALIAAEAAAAEAAQDGSDDASETLKRSQQAISAYLDAQQDHDDGDGCDRPDGSAVAKPRPLLVADICTGSGCIACSVAYERSDTRVIATDIAPEAVALAKDNAAELGLSDRVRIEQGDLGSPVPAAAMGRLDLVVSN
;
A
#
# COMPACT_ATOMS: atom_id res chain seq x y z
N MET A 1 10.48 -42.36 -25.78
CA MET A 1 10.61 -40.94 -25.98
C MET A 1 9.60 -40.29 -25.00
N GLY A 2 10.07 -39.68 -23.92
CA GLY A 2 9.15 -38.98 -23.00
C GLY A 2 8.54 -37.81 -23.75
N ASP A 3 7.22 -37.65 -23.64
CA ASP A 3 6.50 -36.52 -24.24
C ASP A 3 7.13 -35.22 -23.78
N MET A 4 7.67 -34.48 -24.75
CA MET A 4 8.28 -33.16 -24.51
C MET A 4 7.16 -32.15 -24.25
N TRP A 5 7.01 -31.76 -22.99
CA TRP A 5 5.98 -30.78 -22.59
C TRP A 5 6.38 -29.38 -23.03
N THR A 6 5.75 -28.89 -24.07
CA THR A 6 5.88 -27.49 -24.49
C THR A 6 4.97 -26.61 -23.68
N ILE A 7 5.23 -25.27 -23.70
CA ILE A 7 4.36 -24.27 -23.08
C ILE A 7 2.91 -24.45 -23.54
N LYS A 8 2.69 -24.64 -24.86
CA LYS A 8 1.34 -24.88 -25.40
C LYS A 8 0.69 -26.13 -24.84
N ALA A 9 1.39 -27.25 -24.83
CA ALA A 9 0.86 -28.52 -24.32
C ALA A 9 0.52 -28.43 -22.82
N ALA A 10 1.37 -27.75 -22.03
CA ALA A 10 1.12 -27.51 -20.61
C ALA A 10 -0.08 -26.60 -20.37
N LEU A 11 -0.22 -25.53 -21.17
CA LEU A 11 -1.35 -24.62 -21.11
C LEU A 11 -2.66 -25.37 -21.40
N ASP A 12 -2.73 -26.07 -22.52
CA ASP A 12 -3.95 -26.79 -22.95
C ASP A 12 -4.36 -27.85 -21.92
N TRP A 13 -3.38 -28.60 -21.38
CA TRP A 13 -3.63 -29.58 -20.33
C TRP A 13 -4.15 -28.91 -19.03
N THR A 14 -3.52 -27.81 -18.61
CA THR A 14 -3.90 -27.09 -17.39
C THR A 14 -5.31 -26.52 -17.49
N VAL A 15 -5.65 -25.90 -18.63
CA VAL A 15 -7.02 -25.43 -18.90
C VAL A 15 -8.02 -26.56 -18.73
N GLY A 16 -7.85 -27.69 -19.44
CA GLY A 16 -8.77 -28.82 -19.35
C GLY A 16 -8.83 -29.46 -17.95
N TYR A 17 -7.73 -29.42 -17.19
CA TYR A 17 -7.74 -29.89 -15.80
C TYR A 17 -8.57 -28.96 -14.90
N LEU A 18 -8.35 -27.62 -14.97
CA LEU A 18 -9.05 -26.65 -14.15
C LEU A 18 -10.55 -26.54 -14.50
N GLU A 19 -10.92 -26.69 -15.78
CA GLU A 19 -12.33 -26.80 -16.21
C GLU A 19 -13.04 -27.96 -15.50
N ARG A 20 -12.41 -29.14 -15.51
CA ARG A 20 -12.97 -30.31 -14.80
C ARG A 20 -13.05 -30.11 -13.28
N LYS A 21 -12.27 -29.18 -12.71
CA LYS A 21 -12.31 -28.80 -11.30
C LYS A 21 -13.31 -27.69 -11.00
N GLY A 22 -14.00 -27.14 -12.01
CA GLY A 22 -15.03 -26.12 -11.87
C GLY A 22 -14.46 -24.68 -11.81
N ASP A 23 -13.25 -24.46 -12.30
CA ASP A 23 -12.72 -23.10 -12.43
C ASP A 23 -13.40 -22.39 -13.61
N GLU A 24 -14.24 -21.40 -13.30
CA GLU A 24 -14.98 -20.62 -14.31
C GLU A 24 -14.07 -19.83 -15.25
N ASN A 25 -12.86 -19.50 -14.80
CA ASN A 25 -11.85 -18.75 -15.55
C ASN A 25 -10.60 -19.62 -15.82
N SER A 26 -10.79 -20.91 -16.10
CA SER A 26 -9.74 -21.92 -16.24
C SER A 26 -8.60 -21.49 -17.15
N ARG A 27 -8.91 -20.86 -18.29
CA ARG A 27 -7.89 -20.36 -19.23
C ARG A 27 -7.05 -19.23 -18.62
N LEU A 28 -7.70 -18.25 -18.02
CA LEU A 28 -6.99 -17.14 -17.34
C LEU A 28 -6.12 -17.65 -16.20
N SER A 29 -6.67 -18.56 -15.38
CA SER A 29 -5.94 -19.21 -14.30
C SER A 29 -4.71 -19.96 -14.82
N ALA A 30 -4.87 -20.75 -15.88
CA ALA A 30 -3.77 -21.52 -16.48
C ALA A 30 -2.65 -20.62 -17.04
N GLU A 31 -3.02 -19.52 -17.71
CA GLU A 31 -2.05 -18.54 -18.24
C GLU A 31 -1.26 -17.88 -17.12
N TRP A 32 -1.91 -17.44 -16.04
CA TRP A 32 -1.22 -16.85 -14.90
C TRP A 32 -0.30 -17.83 -14.18
N LEU A 33 -0.77 -19.06 -13.91
CA LEU A 33 0.04 -20.08 -13.25
C LEU A 33 1.26 -20.47 -14.08
N LEU A 34 1.10 -20.57 -15.40
CA LEU A 34 2.20 -20.89 -16.31
C LEU A 34 3.17 -19.72 -16.45
N SER A 35 2.66 -18.49 -16.50
CA SER A 35 3.45 -17.26 -16.51
C SER A 35 4.38 -17.20 -15.30
N GLU A 36 3.84 -17.44 -14.12
CA GLU A 36 4.59 -17.46 -12.86
C GLU A 36 5.58 -18.62 -12.81
N ALA A 37 5.18 -19.83 -13.24
CA ALA A 37 6.06 -20.99 -13.22
C ALA A 37 7.26 -20.87 -14.17
N CYS A 38 7.13 -20.10 -15.25
CA CYS A 38 8.17 -19.89 -16.26
C CYS A 38 8.92 -18.56 -16.11
N ASP A 39 8.55 -17.73 -15.15
CA ASP A 39 9.04 -16.34 -15.02
C ASP A 39 8.96 -15.57 -16.35
N MET A 40 7.78 -15.62 -16.97
CA MET A 40 7.51 -15.03 -18.29
C MET A 40 6.21 -14.22 -18.24
N SER A 41 6.16 -13.09 -18.95
CA SER A 41 4.89 -12.40 -19.17
C SER A 41 3.92 -13.26 -20.01
N ARG A 42 2.62 -13.02 -19.86
CA ARG A 42 1.59 -13.71 -20.67
C ARG A 42 1.82 -13.57 -22.17
N ILE A 43 2.31 -12.42 -22.64
CA ILE A 43 2.67 -12.21 -24.04
C ILE A 43 3.82 -13.13 -24.45
N GLN A 44 4.85 -13.25 -23.63
CA GLN A 44 6.00 -14.12 -23.90
C GLN A 44 5.60 -15.60 -23.96
N LEU A 45 4.60 -16.05 -23.18
CA LEU A 45 4.06 -17.41 -23.31
C LEU A 45 3.53 -17.66 -24.72
N TYR A 46 2.78 -16.72 -25.28
CA TYR A 46 2.16 -16.86 -26.61
C TYR A 46 3.18 -16.90 -27.74
N VAL A 47 4.27 -16.14 -27.65
CA VAL A 47 5.33 -16.15 -28.68
C VAL A 47 6.29 -17.32 -28.50
N SER A 48 6.21 -18.06 -27.38
CA SER A 48 7.13 -19.17 -27.04
C SER A 48 6.41 -20.52 -26.91
N PHE A 49 5.28 -20.71 -27.58
CA PHE A 49 4.44 -21.91 -27.43
C PHE A 49 5.18 -23.24 -27.67
N ASP A 50 6.16 -23.25 -28.57
CA ASP A 50 6.93 -24.44 -28.92
C ASP A 50 8.13 -24.68 -27.96
N ARG A 51 8.40 -23.73 -27.03
CA ARG A 51 9.46 -23.89 -26.04
C ARG A 51 9.12 -25.03 -25.08
N PRO A 52 10.05 -25.99 -24.88
CA PRO A 52 9.85 -27.02 -23.88
C PRO A 52 9.99 -26.44 -22.47
N LEU A 53 9.19 -26.94 -21.55
CA LEU A 53 9.31 -26.65 -20.11
C LEU A 53 10.46 -27.44 -19.51
N SER A 54 11.26 -26.81 -18.65
CA SER A 54 12.25 -27.50 -17.82
C SER A 54 11.54 -28.42 -16.79
N LEU A 55 12.31 -29.29 -16.17
CA LEU A 55 11.77 -30.15 -15.09
C LEU A 55 11.31 -29.30 -13.90
N GLU A 56 12.08 -28.27 -13.56
CA GLU A 56 11.78 -27.35 -12.46
C GLU A 56 10.47 -26.57 -12.73
N GLU A 57 10.32 -25.94 -13.89
CA GLU A 57 9.10 -25.26 -14.31
C GLU A 57 7.87 -26.18 -14.24
N ARG A 58 8.03 -27.43 -14.65
CA ARG A 58 6.95 -28.43 -14.60
C ARG A 58 6.56 -28.79 -13.18
N ASP A 59 7.51 -28.90 -12.27
CA ASP A 59 7.25 -29.23 -10.87
C ASP A 59 6.59 -28.05 -10.15
N ILE A 60 7.04 -26.81 -10.41
CA ILE A 60 6.40 -25.60 -9.92
C ILE A 60 4.95 -25.51 -10.43
N LEU A 61 4.75 -25.64 -11.74
CA LEU A 61 3.41 -25.62 -12.35
C LEU A 61 2.49 -26.68 -11.75
N ARG A 62 2.97 -27.90 -11.54
CA ARG A 62 2.20 -28.97 -10.91
C ARG A 62 1.74 -28.60 -9.52
N GLY A 63 2.61 -27.97 -8.72
CA GLY A 63 2.30 -27.45 -7.40
C GLY A 63 1.16 -26.42 -7.46
N TYR A 64 1.28 -25.44 -8.34
CA TYR A 64 0.30 -24.37 -8.53
C TYR A 64 -1.07 -24.91 -9.00
N VAL A 65 -1.06 -25.78 -10.02
CA VAL A 65 -2.28 -26.38 -10.56
C VAL A 65 -2.99 -27.24 -9.51
N THR A 66 -2.24 -27.94 -8.68
CA THR A 66 -2.80 -28.76 -7.59
C THR A 66 -3.49 -27.88 -6.54
N ARG A 67 -2.89 -26.76 -6.16
CA ARG A 67 -3.47 -25.79 -5.23
C ARG A 67 -4.73 -25.17 -5.81
N ARG A 68 -4.68 -24.69 -7.06
CA ARG A 68 -5.81 -24.10 -7.75
C ARG A 68 -6.96 -25.08 -7.91
N GLY A 69 -6.68 -26.33 -8.28
CA GLY A 69 -7.67 -27.40 -8.40
C GLY A 69 -8.35 -27.80 -7.08
N LYS A 70 -7.83 -27.35 -5.92
CA LYS A 70 -8.47 -27.47 -4.61
C LYS A 70 -9.30 -26.24 -4.24
N GLY A 71 -9.42 -25.25 -5.13
CA GLY A 71 -10.17 -24.02 -4.92
C GLY A 71 -9.38 -22.88 -4.29
N GLU A 72 -8.05 -23.00 -4.14
CA GLU A 72 -7.25 -21.90 -3.63
C GLU A 72 -7.28 -20.71 -4.59
N PRO A 73 -7.48 -19.48 -4.10
CA PRO A 73 -7.47 -18.28 -4.93
C PRO A 73 -6.15 -18.13 -5.72
N LEU A 74 -6.28 -17.77 -6.99
CA LEU A 74 -5.14 -17.60 -7.90
C LEU A 74 -4.07 -16.67 -7.31
N GLN A 75 -4.51 -15.55 -6.74
CA GLN A 75 -3.64 -14.53 -6.16
C GLN A 75 -2.83 -15.06 -4.96
N TYR A 76 -3.38 -15.97 -4.15
CA TYR A 76 -2.61 -16.58 -3.07
C TYR A 76 -1.59 -17.60 -3.58
N ILE A 77 -1.81 -18.16 -4.77
CA ILE A 77 -0.86 -19.09 -5.40
C ILE A 77 0.30 -18.33 -6.01
N THR A 78 0.02 -17.24 -6.73
CA THR A 78 1.03 -16.39 -7.38
C THR A 78 1.67 -15.39 -6.41
N GLY A 79 1.02 -15.10 -5.28
CA GLY A 79 1.52 -14.16 -4.27
C GLY A 79 1.20 -12.69 -4.54
N TYR A 80 0.55 -12.38 -5.66
CA TYR A 80 0.28 -10.99 -6.08
C TYR A 80 -1.15 -10.77 -6.54
N ALA A 81 -1.62 -9.55 -6.39
CA ALA A 81 -2.88 -9.05 -6.96
C ALA A 81 -2.65 -7.70 -7.64
N ALA A 82 -3.18 -7.54 -8.84
CA ALA A 82 -3.26 -6.23 -9.48
C ALA A 82 -4.34 -5.39 -8.78
N PHE A 83 -4.07 -4.12 -8.57
CA PHE A 83 -5.03 -3.16 -8.01
C PHE A 83 -4.75 -1.78 -8.62
N ARG A 84 -5.70 -1.27 -9.41
CA ARG A 84 -5.56 0.00 -10.15
C ARG A 84 -4.25 0.06 -10.96
N HIS A 85 -3.34 0.93 -10.57
CA HIS A 85 -2.05 1.16 -11.26
C HIS A 85 -0.87 0.47 -10.57
N ILE A 86 -1.11 -0.32 -9.53
CA ILE A 86 -0.09 -1.01 -8.74
C ILE A 86 -0.33 -2.52 -8.71
N GLN A 87 0.71 -3.25 -8.37
CA GLN A 87 0.64 -4.66 -8.01
C GLN A 87 1.04 -4.79 -6.55
N VAL A 88 0.23 -5.48 -5.76
CA VAL A 88 0.48 -5.68 -4.33
C VAL A 88 0.66 -7.15 -4.01
N LYS A 89 1.56 -7.45 -3.09
CA LYS A 89 1.66 -8.78 -2.50
C LYS A 89 0.39 -9.12 -1.74
N VAL A 90 0.02 -10.39 -1.81
CA VAL A 90 -1.09 -10.94 -1.03
C VAL A 90 -0.68 -12.28 -0.42
N ARG A 91 -1.27 -12.60 0.74
CA ARG A 91 -1.03 -13.88 1.42
C ARG A 91 -2.28 -14.32 2.19
N PRO A 92 -2.44 -15.62 2.46
CA PRO A 92 -3.52 -16.11 3.30
C PRO A 92 -3.58 -15.37 4.64
N GLY A 93 -4.79 -15.07 5.11
CA GLY A 93 -5.04 -14.31 6.33
C GLY A 93 -5.32 -12.82 6.09
N VAL A 94 -4.95 -12.26 4.93
CA VAL A 94 -5.27 -10.88 4.55
C VAL A 94 -6.16 -10.89 3.30
N LEU A 95 -7.21 -10.09 3.30
CA LEU A 95 -8.16 -10.04 2.18
C LEU A 95 -7.47 -9.65 0.86
N ILE A 96 -7.74 -10.42 -0.18
CA ILE A 96 -7.33 -10.06 -1.55
C ILE A 96 -8.08 -8.80 -1.97
N PRO A 97 -7.39 -7.77 -2.49
CA PRO A 97 -8.02 -6.56 -3.00
C PRO A 97 -9.18 -6.89 -3.96
N ARG A 98 -10.31 -6.23 -3.79
CA ARG A 98 -11.51 -6.42 -4.61
C ARG A 98 -11.63 -5.32 -5.67
N PRO A 99 -12.16 -5.62 -6.86
CA PRO A 99 -12.38 -4.61 -7.91
C PRO A 99 -13.28 -3.45 -7.46
N GLU A 100 -14.25 -3.72 -6.58
CA GLU A 100 -15.15 -2.70 -6.02
C GLU A 100 -14.38 -1.66 -5.19
N THR A 101 -13.28 -2.07 -4.55
CA THR A 101 -12.42 -1.18 -3.78
C THR A 101 -11.66 -0.18 -4.69
N GLU A 102 -11.46 -0.51 -5.97
CA GLU A 102 -10.87 0.45 -6.93
C GLU A 102 -11.80 1.64 -7.19
N VAL A 103 -13.11 1.40 -7.17
CA VAL A 103 -14.11 2.47 -7.28
C VAL A 103 -14.02 3.39 -6.07
N LEU A 104 -13.92 2.81 -4.86
CA LEU A 104 -13.73 3.59 -3.63
C LEU A 104 -12.51 4.50 -3.72
N VAL A 105 -11.37 4.00 -4.23
CA VAL A 105 -10.17 4.83 -4.41
C VAL A 105 -10.41 5.93 -5.45
N SER A 106 -11.14 5.66 -6.53
CA SER A 106 -11.46 6.66 -7.54
C SER A 106 -12.29 7.82 -6.96
N GLU A 107 -13.31 7.48 -6.17
CA GLU A 107 -14.14 8.47 -5.47
C GLU A 107 -13.32 9.25 -4.44
N ALA A 108 -12.51 8.55 -3.65
CA ALA A 108 -11.62 9.15 -2.65
C ALA A 108 -10.67 10.19 -3.30
N LEU A 109 -10.04 9.83 -4.42
CA LEU A 109 -9.15 10.73 -5.16
C LEU A 109 -9.89 11.94 -5.75
N SER A 110 -11.15 11.77 -6.15
CA SER A 110 -11.97 12.86 -6.70
C SER A 110 -12.36 13.91 -5.66
N LEU A 111 -12.44 13.52 -4.38
CA LEU A 111 -12.73 14.41 -3.25
C LEU A 111 -11.53 15.25 -2.82
N LEU A 112 -10.31 14.80 -3.14
CA LEU A 112 -9.12 15.57 -2.83
C LEU A 112 -9.04 16.83 -3.72
N PRO A 113 -8.51 17.95 -3.20
CA PRO A 113 -8.28 19.16 -3.97
C PRO A 113 -7.49 18.85 -5.27
N ALA A 114 -7.67 19.65 -6.31
CA ALA A 114 -6.91 19.50 -7.53
C ALA A 114 -5.41 19.53 -7.22
N ALA A 115 -4.64 18.58 -7.81
CA ALA A 115 -3.20 18.54 -7.61
C ALA A 115 -2.60 19.88 -8.06
N HIS A 116 -1.99 20.62 -7.15
CA HIS A 116 -1.23 21.81 -7.51
C HIS A 116 -0.06 21.37 -8.40
N ARG A 117 0.12 22.08 -9.53
CA ARG A 117 1.19 21.82 -10.49
C ARG A 117 2.51 21.70 -9.71
N ARG A 118 3.19 20.56 -9.85
CA ARG A 118 4.40 20.18 -9.12
C ARG A 118 5.35 21.36 -8.95
N VAL A 119 5.48 21.85 -7.74
CA VAL A 119 6.76 22.36 -7.27
C VAL A 119 7.58 21.09 -7.00
N ALA A 120 8.73 20.93 -7.64
CA ALA A 120 9.67 19.86 -7.32
C ALA A 120 9.83 19.85 -5.80
N LEU A 121 9.39 18.79 -5.14
CA LEU A 121 9.70 18.58 -3.73
C LEU A 121 11.20 18.47 -3.68
N ASP A 122 11.83 19.50 -3.12
CA ASP A 122 13.24 19.49 -2.79
C ASP A 122 13.46 18.26 -1.89
N SER A 123 14.36 17.39 -2.32
CA SER A 123 14.74 16.16 -1.62
C SER A 123 15.39 16.39 -0.25
N THR A 124 15.34 17.64 0.25
CA THR A 124 15.88 18.07 1.55
C THR A 124 14.81 18.22 2.63
N ILE A 125 13.54 17.89 2.38
CA ILE A 125 12.56 17.74 3.46
C ILE A 125 12.81 16.37 4.08
N ASP A 126 13.66 16.37 5.09
CA ASP A 126 14.04 15.23 5.90
C ASP A 126 12.84 14.36 6.28
N ALA A 127 13.10 13.06 6.21
CA ALA A 127 12.19 12.02 6.65
C ALA A 127 11.42 12.45 7.91
N TRP A 128 10.10 12.56 7.77
CA TRP A 128 9.17 12.72 8.88
C TRP A 128 9.76 13.37 10.15
N GLU A 129 9.88 14.69 10.21
CA GLU A 129 9.93 15.40 11.49
C GLU A 129 8.76 15.00 12.41
N GLY A 130 7.67 14.43 11.84
CA GLY A 130 6.66 13.66 12.53
C GLY A 130 7.15 12.43 13.28
N ASP A 131 8.25 11.77 12.89
CA ASP A 131 8.76 10.59 13.61
C ASP A 131 9.32 10.97 14.99
N ALA A 132 9.93 12.14 15.10
CA ALA A 132 10.37 12.68 16.39
C ALA A 132 9.15 13.05 17.27
N LEU A 133 8.09 13.58 16.69
CA LEU A 133 6.84 13.93 17.37
C LEU A 133 6.09 12.67 17.86
N ILE A 134 6.06 11.63 17.04
CA ILE A 134 5.38 10.37 17.35
C ILE A 134 6.19 9.54 18.34
N ALA A 135 7.53 9.54 18.22
CA ALA A 135 8.40 8.92 19.22
C ALA A 135 8.27 9.62 20.59
N ALA A 136 8.13 10.94 20.60
CA ALA A 136 7.87 11.70 21.82
C ALA A 136 6.47 11.43 22.41
N GLU A 137 5.45 11.27 21.57
CA GLU A 137 4.07 10.95 22.02
C GLU A 137 3.98 9.50 22.51
N ALA A 138 4.64 8.54 21.85
CA ALA A 138 4.72 7.15 22.29
C ALA A 138 5.49 7.01 23.63
N ALA A 139 6.61 7.70 23.78
CA ALA A 139 7.38 7.72 25.02
C ALA A 139 6.58 8.38 26.16
N ALA A 140 5.79 9.42 25.87
CA ALA A 140 4.94 10.07 26.84
C ALA A 140 3.72 9.21 27.23
N ALA A 141 3.18 8.42 26.29
CA ALA A 141 2.09 7.47 26.55
C ALA A 141 2.56 6.27 27.39
N GLU A 142 3.77 5.74 27.15
CA GLU A 142 4.39 4.70 28.00
C GLU A 142 4.66 5.22 29.41
N ALA A 143 5.20 6.43 29.54
CA ALA A 143 5.45 7.05 30.84
C ALA A 143 4.16 7.33 31.62
N ALA A 144 3.05 7.64 30.95
CA ALA A 144 1.74 7.87 31.58
C ALA A 144 1.10 6.57 32.14
N GLN A 145 1.47 5.39 31.62
CA GLN A 145 0.99 4.10 32.13
C GLN A 145 1.66 3.71 33.47
N ASP A 146 2.79 4.29 33.81
CA ASP A 146 3.55 3.97 35.03
C ASP A 146 3.10 4.79 36.25
N GLY A 147 2.09 5.66 36.13
CA GLY A 147 1.36 6.29 37.24
C GLY A 147 2.15 7.31 38.06
N SER A 148 3.26 7.85 37.55
CA SER A 148 4.05 8.86 38.23
C SER A 148 3.58 10.29 37.88
N ASP A 149 3.58 11.21 38.86
CA ASP A 149 3.26 12.62 38.64
C ASP A 149 4.20 13.28 37.60
N ASP A 150 5.39 12.73 37.43
CA ASP A 150 6.41 13.14 36.46
C ASP A 150 5.99 12.82 35.00
N ALA A 151 5.21 11.73 34.81
CA ALA A 151 4.68 11.35 33.49
C ALA A 151 3.64 12.34 32.96
N SER A 152 2.81 12.90 33.84
CA SER A 152 1.82 13.94 33.47
C SER A 152 2.51 15.24 33.04
N GLU A 153 3.66 15.57 33.63
CA GLU A 153 4.45 16.76 33.28
C GLU A 153 5.23 16.55 31.98
N THR A 154 5.72 15.32 31.75
CA THR A 154 6.40 14.93 30.51
C THR A 154 5.42 14.95 29.33
N LEU A 155 4.19 14.46 29.50
CA LEU A 155 3.12 14.52 28.50
C LEU A 155 2.76 15.96 28.13
N LYS A 156 2.64 16.86 29.13
CA LYS A 156 2.39 18.29 28.89
C LYS A 156 3.54 18.97 28.16
N ARG A 157 4.80 18.61 28.47
CA ARG A 157 5.99 19.14 27.77
C ARG A 157 6.03 18.66 26.31
N SER A 158 5.70 17.38 26.06
CA SER A 158 5.62 16.84 24.69
C SER A 158 4.52 17.52 23.89
N GLN A 159 3.34 17.71 24.46
CA GLN A 159 2.23 18.42 23.82
C GLN A 159 2.57 19.91 23.54
N GLN A 160 3.27 20.57 24.45
CA GLN A 160 3.76 21.95 24.24
C GLN A 160 4.84 22.02 23.15
N ALA A 161 5.75 21.03 23.10
CA ALA A 161 6.77 20.96 22.05
C ALA A 161 6.13 20.72 20.68
N ILE A 162 5.11 19.85 20.61
CA ILE A 162 4.31 19.60 19.41
C ILE A 162 3.58 20.88 18.97
N SER A 163 2.94 21.58 19.90
CA SER A 163 2.26 22.85 19.59
C SER A 163 3.24 23.90 19.11
N ALA A 164 4.37 24.09 19.80
CA ALA A 164 5.40 25.03 19.41
C ALA A 164 6.04 24.73 18.05
N TYR A 165 6.23 23.43 17.74
CA TYR A 165 6.71 22.98 16.44
C TYR A 165 5.69 23.29 15.32
N LEU A 166 4.40 23.03 15.56
CA LEU A 166 3.34 23.34 14.62
C LEU A 166 3.17 24.85 14.41
N ASP A 167 3.33 25.64 15.48
CA ASP A 167 3.30 27.10 15.44
C ASP A 167 4.52 27.68 14.71
N ALA A 168 5.72 27.11 14.93
CA ALA A 168 6.94 27.49 14.23
C ALA A 168 6.90 27.18 12.71
N GLN A 169 6.17 26.13 12.30
CA GLN A 169 5.92 25.89 10.88
C GLN A 169 4.96 26.90 10.25
N GLN A 170 4.09 27.53 11.04
CA GLN A 170 3.24 28.63 10.56
C GLN A 170 4.06 29.92 10.39
N ASP A 171 5.02 30.19 11.28
CA ASP A 171 5.83 31.42 11.25
C ASP A 171 6.99 31.37 10.20
N HIS A 172 7.40 30.17 9.73
CA HIS A 172 8.43 30.04 8.69
C HIS A 172 7.91 30.25 7.25
N ASP A 173 6.61 30.51 7.09
CA ASP A 173 6.00 30.76 5.79
C ASP A 173 6.19 32.19 5.25
N ASP A 174 6.90 33.05 6.00
CA ASP A 174 7.01 34.49 5.69
C ASP A 174 8.25 34.86 4.83
N GLY A 175 9.00 33.90 4.25
CA GLY A 175 10.33 34.17 3.73
C GLY A 175 10.60 34.06 2.23
N ASP A 176 9.75 33.46 1.39
CA ASP A 176 10.05 33.29 -0.05
C ASP A 176 8.80 33.34 -0.94
N GLY A 177 8.00 34.36 -0.75
CA GLY A 177 6.80 34.63 -1.53
C GLY A 177 7.16 35.26 -2.87
N CYS A 178 6.76 34.63 -3.98
CA CYS A 178 6.50 35.37 -5.21
C CYS A 178 5.37 36.35 -4.95
N ASP A 179 5.73 37.63 -4.75
CA ASP A 179 4.76 38.72 -4.58
C ASP A 179 3.78 38.77 -5.74
N ARG A 180 2.51 38.47 -5.49
CA ARG A 180 1.45 38.93 -6.35
C ARG A 180 1.23 40.42 -6.11
N PRO A 181 0.83 41.18 -7.15
CA PRO A 181 0.60 42.61 -7.00
C PRO A 181 -0.56 42.98 -6.05
N ASP A 182 -1.26 42.00 -5.49
CA ASP A 182 -2.35 42.19 -4.52
C ASP A 182 -1.94 41.92 -3.06
N GLY A 183 -0.66 41.63 -2.78
CA GLY A 183 -0.12 41.46 -1.42
C GLY A 183 -0.62 40.22 -0.67
N SER A 184 -1.26 39.24 -1.33
CA SER A 184 -1.65 37.99 -0.67
C SER A 184 -0.49 36.99 -0.72
N ALA A 185 0.08 36.66 0.45
CA ALA A 185 1.04 35.58 0.60
C ALA A 185 0.37 34.24 0.21
N VAL A 186 0.93 33.55 -0.76
CA VAL A 186 0.49 32.19 -1.11
C VAL A 186 1.17 31.23 -0.15
N ALA A 187 0.43 30.72 0.84
CA ALA A 187 0.92 29.68 1.73
C ALA A 187 1.50 28.51 0.92
N LYS A 188 2.68 28.00 1.29
CA LYS A 188 3.27 26.83 0.64
C LYS A 188 2.26 25.67 0.75
N PRO A 189 1.95 24.97 -0.35
CA PRO A 189 0.98 23.87 -0.31
C PRO A 189 1.54 22.76 0.59
N ARG A 190 0.89 22.50 1.73
CA ARG A 190 1.18 21.35 2.58
C ARG A 190 0.80 20.05 1.87
N PRO A 191 1.46 18.93 2.16
CA PRO A 191 0.99 17.63 1.69
C PRO A 191 -0.43 17.33 2.22
N LEU A 192 -1.27 16.73 1.40
CA LEU A 192 -2.60 16.28 1.80
C LEU A 192 -2.45 15.06 2.70
N LEU A 193 -3.11 15.06 3.84
CA LEU A 193 -3.04 13.99 4.82
C LEU A 193 -4.27 13.08 4.71
N VAL A 194 -4.03 11.81 4.40
CA VAL A 194 -5.07 10.79 4.21
C VAL A 194 -4.92 9.71 5.28
N ALA A 195 -6.03 9.24 5.84
CA ALA A 195 -6.05 8.06 6.69
C ALA A 195 -6.76 6.90 5.97
N ASP A 196 -6.14 5.71 5.96
CA ASP A 196 -6.69 4.45 5.48
C ASP A 196 -6.91 3.51 6.67
N ILE A 197 -8.15 3.35 7.10
CA ILE A 197 -8.52 2.58 8.28
C ILE A 197 -8.90 1.15 7.88
N CYS A 198 -8.35 0.14 8.57
CA CYS A 198 -8.46 -1.28 8.21
C CYS A 198 -7.79 -1.57 6.87
N THR A 199 -6.56 -1.16 6.73
CA THR A 199 -5.82 -1.11 5.45
C THR A 199 -5.59 -2.47 4.78
N GLY A 200 -5.65 -3.58 5.53
CA GLY A 200 -5.45 -4.93 5.02
C GLY A 200 -4.08 -5.09 4.35
N SER A 201 -4.07 -5.32 3.04
CA SER A 201 -2.84 -5.41 2.25
C SER A 201 -2.15 -4.06 1.98
N GLY A 202 -2.74 -2.95 2.41
CA GLY A 202 -2.26 -1.60 2.09
C GLY A 202 -2.62 -1.12 0.69
N CYS A 203 -3.48 -1.82 -0.03
CA CYS A 203 -3.78 -1.51 -1.43
C CYS A 203 -4.39 -0.12 -1.63
N ILE A 204 -5.27 0.35 -0.73
CA ILE A 204 -5.85 1.70 -0.79
C ILE A 204 -4.77 2.73 -0.50
N ALA A 205 -4.08 2.61 0.63
CA ALA A 205 -3.03 3.53 1.06
C ALA A 205 -1.93 3.69 -0.01
N CYS A 206 -1.43 2.55 -0.53
CA CYS A 206 -0.40 2.55 -1.56
C CYS A 206 -0.91 3.14 -2.88
N SER A 207 -2.15 2.84 -3.28
CA SER A 207 -2.72 3.38 -4.52
C SER A 207 -2.90 4.89 -4.47
N VAL A 208 -3.42 5.42 -3.35
CA VAL A 208 -3.56 6.86 -3.12
C VAL A 208 -2.20 7.55 -3.18
N ALA A 209 -1.20 7.03 -2.47
CA ALA A 209 0.14 7.61 -2.47
C ALA A 209 0.84 7.49 -3.84
N TYR A 210 0.59 6.41 -4.59
CA TYR A 210 1.15 6.20 -5.92
C TYR A 210 0.59 7.19 -6.94
N GLU A 211 -0.74 7.40 -6.93
CA GLU A 211 -1.43 8.26 -7.89
C GLU A 211 -1.34 9.75 -7.56
N ARG A 212 -1.13 10.09 -6.27
CA ARG A 212 -1.04 11.47 -5.78
C ARG A 212 0.26 11.68 -5.01
N SER A 213 1.26 12.23 -5.67
CA SER A 213 2.58 12.50 -5.08
C SER A 213 2.57 13.57 -3.97
N ASP A 214 1.51 14.36 -3.88
CA ASP A 214 1.27 15.40 -2.88
C ASP A 214 0.51 14.88 -1.66
N THR A 215 0.31 13.56 -1.52
CA THR A 215 -0.33 12.95 -0.36
C THR A 215 0.67 12.29 0.58
N ARG A 216 0.32 12.28 1.85
CA ARG A 216 0.88 11.39 2.89
C ARG A 216 -0.25 10.57 3.47
N VAL A 217 -0.04 9.28 3.63
CA VAL A 217 -1.08 8.36 4.06
C VAL A 217 -0.68 7.69 5.37
N ILE A 218 -1.58 7.75 6.35
CA ILE A 218 -1.48 6.98 7.59
C ILE A 218 -2.45 5.81 7.46
N ALA A 219 -1.91 4.60 7.40
CA ALA A 219 -2.69 3.38 7.26
C ALA A 219 -2.68 2.59 8.57
N THR A 220 -3.83 2.08 8.97
CA THR A 220 -3.97 1.34 10.24
C THR A 220 -4.65 0.00 10.04
N ASP A 221 -4.22 -1.00 10.80
CA ASP A 221 -4.92 -2.28 10.89
C ASP A 221 -4.70 -2.90 12.26
N ILE A 222 -5.67 -3.66 12.74
CA ILE A 222 -5.57 -4.36 14.01
C ILE A 222 -4.72 -5.64 13.90
N ALA A 223 -4.74 -6.27 12.71
CA ALA A 223 -4.07 -7.55 12.47
C ALA A 223 -2.57 -7.34 12.18
N PRO A 224 -1.65 -7.90 12.97
CA PRO A 224 -0.22 -7.73 12.75
C PRO A 224 0.24 -8.28 11.39
N GLU A 225 -0.43 -9.32 10.87
CA GLU A 225 -0.15 -9.90 9.56
C GLU A 225 -0.50 -8.93 8.42
N ALA A 226 -1.60 -8.16 8.56
CA ALA A 226 -2.00 -7.13 7.62
C ALA A 226 -1.01 -5.97 7.64
N VAL A 227 -0.65 -5.48 8.83
CA VAL A 227 0.35 -4.42 9.02
C VAL A 227 1.69 -4.80 8.39
N ALA A 228 2.18 -6.02 8.63
CA ALA A 228 3.43 -6.49 8.05
C ALA A 228 3.35 -6.56 6.52
N LEU A 229 2.24 -7.09 5.97
CA LEU A 229 2.04 -7.17 4.52
C LEU A 229 1.94 -5.78 3.88
N ALA A 230 1.22 -4.86 4.49
CA ALA A 230 1.09 -3.49 3.99
C ALA A 230 2.44 -2.76 3.98
N LYS A 231 3.28 -2.95 5.03
CA LYS A 231 4.67 -2.42 5.07
C LYS A 231 5.53 -3.00 3.94
N ASP A 232 5.45 -4.31 3.71
CA ASP A 232 6.16 -4.97 2.60
C ASP A 232 5.74 -4.36 1.25
N ASN A 233 4.44 -4.12 1.06
CA ASN A 233 3.90 -3.52 -0.16
C ASN A 233 4.34 -2.07 -0.35
N ALA A 234 4.28 -1.26 0.71
CA ALA A 234 4.73 0.12 0.65
C ALA A 234 6.23 0.22 0.33
N ALA A 235 7.05 -0.67 0.90
CA ALA A 235 8.48 -0.73 0.64
C ALA A 235 8.78 -1.15 -0.80
N GLU A 236 8.13 -2.19 -1.33
CA GLU A 236 8.34 -2.66 -2.69
C GLU A 236 7.95 -1.62 -3.74
N LEU A 237 6.89 -0.85 -3.47
CA LEU A 237 6.44 0.24 -4.32
C LEU A 237 7.26 1.53 -4.17
N GLY A 238 8.25 1.58 -3.26
CA GLY A 238 9.04 2.78 -2.99
C GLY A 238 8.23 3.91 -2.35
N LEU A 239 7.24 3.57 -1.52
CA LEU A 239 6.30 4.52 -0.92
C LEU A 239 6.50 4.68 0.60
N SER A 240 7.53 4.07 1.19
CA SER A 240 7.75 4.07 2.65
C SER A 240 7.93 5.46 3.26
N ASP A 241 8.35 6.43 2.47
CA ASP A 241 8.50 7.85 2.85
C ASP A 241 7.15 8.59 2.91
N ARG A 242 6.11 8.06 2.28
CA ARG A 242 4.79 8.70 2.16
C ARG A 242 3.63 7.89 2.72
N VAL A 243 3.82 6.59 2.97
CA VAL A 243 2.83 5.69 3.55
C VAL A 243 3.35 5.16 4.87
N ARG A 244 2.76 5.62 5.95
CA ARG A 244 3.04 5.15 7.30
C ARG A 244 1.98 4.14 7.71
N ILE A 245 2.41 2.97 8.20
CA ILE A 245 1.51 1.87 8.55
C ILE A 245 1.70 1.52 10.01
N GLU A 246 0.61 1.62 10.78
CA GLU A 246 0.60 1.42 12.23
C GLU A 246 -0.38 0.32 12.64
N GLN A 247 -0.03 -0.41 13.68
CA GLN A 247 -0.92 -1.40 14.26
C GLN A 247 -1.80 -0.79 15.33
N GLY A 248 -3.12 -1.04 15.26
CA GLY A 248 -4.05 -0.65 16.32
C GLY A 248 -5.50 -0.72 15.90
N ASP A 249 -6.38 -0.41 16.84
CA ASP A 249 -7.82 -0.46 16.63
C ASP A 249 -8.30 0.81 15.93
N LEU A 250 -8.84 0.64 14.73
CA LEU A 250 -9.40 1.70 13.89
C LEU A 250 -8.44 2.92 13.78
N GLY A 251 -8.90 4.09 14.17
CA GLY A 251 -8.12 5.34 14.13
C GLY A 251 -7.23 5.59 15.36
N SER A 252 -7.18 4.68 16.33
CA SER A 252 -6.40 4.89 17.56
C SER A 252 -4.90 5.12 17.33
N PRO A 253 -4.25 4.52 16.31
CA PRO A 253 -2.85 4.80 16.02
C PRO A 253 -2.62 6.08 15.23
N VAL A 254 -3.69 6.74 14.75
CA VAL A 254 -3.54 8.03 14.06
C VAL A 254 -3.07 9.06 15.08
N PRO A 255 -1.93 9.73 14.85
CA PRO A 255 -1.38 10.70 15.81
C PRO A 255 -2.39 11.78 16.17
N ALA A 256 -2.44 12.19 17.44
CA ALA A 256 -3.31 13.26 17.89
C ALA A 256 -3.08 14.57 17.11
N ALA A 257 -1.82 14.84 16.72
CA ALA A 257 -1.47 15.99 15.90
C ALA A 257 -2.08 15.95 14.48
N ALA A 258 -2.45 14.78 13.98
CA ALA A 258 -3.13 14.61 12.70
C ALA A 258 -4.66 14.79 12.83
N MET A 259 -5.21 14.64 14.03
CA MET A 259 -6.63 14.80 14.28
C MET A 259 -7.07 16.24 13.97
N GLY A 260 -8.15 16.39 13.18
CA GLY A 260 -8.62 17.69 12.69
C GLY A 260 -7.84 18.27 11.50
N ARG A 261 -6.77 17.57 11.05
CA ARG A 261 -5.94 17.96 9.88
C ARG A 261 -6.03 16.98 8.72
N LEU A 262 -6.72 15.86 8.90
CA LEU A 262 -6.95 14.89 7.83
C LEU A 262 -7.80 15.53 6.72
N ASP A 263 -7.33 15.45 5.49
CA ASP A 263 -8.05 15.90 4.31
C ASP A 263 -9.03 14.83 3.82
N LEU A 264 -8.74 13.55 4.11
CA LEU A 264 -9.58 12.43 3.72
C LEU A 264 -9.40 11.26 4.70
N VAL A 265 -10.48 10.57 4.99
CA VAL A 265 -10.49 9.27 5.68
C VAL A 265 -11.17 8.26 4.79
N VAL A 266 -10.52 7.12 4.56
CA VAL A 266 -11.04 6.01 3.75
C VAL A 266 -11.05 4.75 4.60
N SER A 267 -12.07 3.92 4.44
CA SER A 267 -12.14 2.59 5.05
C SER A 267 -13.00 1.68 4.18
N ASN A 268 -12.60 0.42 4.04
CA ASN A 268 -13.36 -0.59 3.29
C ASN A 268 -13.51 -1.87 4.13
#